data_11428c36e236b5539eb2b5cc8e8bd28f
#
_entry.id   11428c36e236b5539eb2b5cc8e8bd28f
#
_cell.length_a   1.000
_cell.length_b   1.000
_cell.length_c   1.000
_cell.angle_alpha   90.00
_cell.angle_beta   90.00
_cell.angle_gamma   90.00
#
_symmetry.space_group_name_H-M   'P 1'
#
loop_
_entity.id
_entity.type
_entity.pdbx_description
1 polymer ?
#
loop_
_entity_poly.entity_id
_entity_poly.type
_entity_poly.pdbx_seq_one_letter_code
_entity_poly.pdbx_strand_id
1 'polypeptide(L)'
;MKMKYLVVCGMALVAICSAWAIVNKPAELEEQRNKHWAWRDLNDPEPPQVKNEKWVRNPIDRFVLAKLEKKGLSPNPEADARILSRRLHFNLVGIPNLVDAKAKTFEETVDDLLASEHFGERWARHWLDVARFAESHGFEQDYDRPHAYHYRDFVIKAFNQDMPYDQFMRWQIAGDEIAPDDSLALSATGFLGAGVFPTQLTEKEFETARYDELDDMVSTTSMAFLALTIGCARCHEHKFDPVESEEYYNLISTFAHTIRSEIDVSVSTSGEQSKTMAKWSKERDALIADRDKFERVELPKRFDAWLLDPPENKAPASAWATLDNAEPKSLDGATFTAQGDGSFLLSGKNPKDDRWVVTAKVALPKVTALRIEALTHKSMRSNGPGRAGNGNIALSDIRVFAKKIGEKGKGKPVKLVNPRADHQQNTTSLSIASSIDKDKRKTGWAVDGQIGKDHVCVFEFAEPVANEGGSEFTFELDYFVNTSHVIGRPRFSVSSQLAPPLKAEGQSQVMAALFKAVSQPGGVEALDEKERATLRGAYRGIDPKWKELSTGIAAHEGRKPQLKKVKMMVSSEGYKPIKHHAD
;
A
#
# COMPACT_ATOMS: atom_id res chain seq x y z
N MET A 1 -53.85 44.21 15.07
CA MET A 1 -53.66 43.68 13.72
C MET A 1 -52.41 44.22 13.03
N LYS A 2 -52.09 45.49 13.09
CA LYS A 2 -50.92 46.11 12.40
C LYS A 2 -49.54 45.58 12.87
N MET A 3 -49.37 45.18 14.14
CA MET A 3 -48.09 44.70 14.67
C MET A 3 -47.72 43.28 14.19
N LYS A 4 -48.72 42.40 13.94
CA LYS A 4 -48.47 41.04 13.38
C LYS A 4 -48.00 41.10 11.92
N TYR A 5 -48.48 42.07 11.13
CA TYR A 5 -48.01 42.22 9.74
C TYR A 5 -46.59 42.78 9.66
N LEU A 6 -46.19 43.68 10.62
CA LEU A 6 -44.82 44.19 10.68
C LEU A 6 -43.80 43.08 11.02
N VAL A 7 -44.14 42.14 11.93
CA VAL A 7 -43.27 41.02 12.28
C VAL A 7 -43.17 40.03 11.13
N VAL A 8 -44.26 39.72 10.44
CA VAL A 8 -44.24 38.79 9.28
C VAL A 8 -43.46 39.39 8.10
N CYS A 9 -43.63 40.70 7.82
CA CYS A 9 -42.85 41.38 6.79
C CYS A 9 -41.36 41.47 7.15
N GLY A 10 -41.02 41.68 8.44
CA GLY A 10 -39.64 41.65 8.90
C GLY A 10 -38.97 40.29 8.75
N MET A 11 -39.67 39.22 9.14
CA MET A 11 -39.15 37.85 8.95
C MET A 11 -39.03 37.46 7.47
N ALA A 12 -39.96 37.88 6.62
CA ALA A 12 -39.90 37.66 5.17
C ALA A 12 -38.73 38.45 4.54
N LEU A 13 -38.47 39.67 4.96
CA LEU A 13 -37.32 40.47 4.51
C LEU A 13 -35.98 39.82 4.95
N VAL A 14 -35.87 39.35 6.18
CA VAL A 14 -34.68 38.63 6.67
C VAL A 14 -34.48 37.33 5.88
N ALA A 15 -35.52 36.55 5.63
CA ALA A 15 -35.44 35.32 4.82
C ALA A 15 -35.04 35.60 3.37
N ILE A 16 -35.56 36.68 2.77
CA ILE A 16 -35.21 37.09 1.40
C ILE A 16 -33.76 37.58 1.33
N CYS A 17 -33.31 38.37 2.30
CA CYS A 17 -31.94 38.85 2.37
C CYS A 17 -30.95 37.71 2.63
N SER A 18 -31.33 36.73 3.48
CA SER A 18 -30.52 35.53 3.72
C SER A 18 -30.45 34.66 2.47
N ALA A 19 -31.56 34.45 1.78
CA ALA A 19 -31.59 33.69 0.52
C ALA A 19 -30.79 34.39 -0.60
N TRP A 20 -30.88 35.72 -0.67
CA TRP A 20 -30.11 36.52 -1.63
C TRP A 20 -28.59 36.45 -1.35
N ALA A 21 -28.20 36.53 -0.07
CA ALA A 21 -26.80 36.37 0.34
C ALA A 21 -26.24 34.98 0.02
N ILE A 22 -27.05 33.93 0.21
CA ILE A 22 -26.64 32.56 -0.12
C ILE A 22 -26.46 32.36 -1.63
N VAL A 23 -27.33 32.96 -2.47
CA VAL A 23 -27.30 32.82 -3.93
C VAL A 23 -26.16 33.62 -4.56
N ASN A 24 -25.82 34.79 -4.01
CA ASN A 24 -24.80 35.67 -4.60
C ASN A 24 -23.37 35.44 -4.05
N LYS A 25 -23.23 34.72 -2.95
CA LYS A 25 -21.94 34.47 -2.31
C LYS A 25 -20.90 33.82 -3.25
N PRO A 26 -21.23 32.77 -4.04
CA PRO A 26 -20.28 32.21 -4.97
C PRO A 26 -19.80 33.20 -6.05
N ALA A 27 -20.68 34.06 -6.53
CA ALA A 27 -20.34 35.08 -7.53
C ALA A 27 -19.40 36.17 -6.99
N GLU A 28 -19.61 36.61 -5.75
CA GLU A 28 -18.71 37.53 -5.06
C GLU A 28 -17.32 36.96 -4.82
N LEU A 29 -17.25 35.68 -4.43
CA LEU A 29 -16.00 34.98 -4.19
C LEU A 29 -15.22 34.80 -5.51
N GLU A 30 -15.91 34.40 -6.58
CA GLU A 30 -15.30 34.28 -7.91
C GLU A 30 -14.79 35.63 -8.43
N GLU A 31 -15.54 36.73 -8.18
CA GLU A 31 -15.10 38.06 -8.52
C GLU A 31 -13.85 38.48 -7.71
N GLN A 32 -13.75 38.09 -6.42
CA GLN A 32 -12.57 38.32 -5.60
C GLN A 32 -11.37 37.53 -6.10
N ARG A 33 -11.55 36.27 -6.46
CA ARG A 33 -10.51 35.41 -7.07
C ARG A 33 -9.99 36.01 -8.36
N ASN A 34 -10.87 36.44 -9.24
CA ASN A 34 -10.52 37.05 -10.51
C ASN A 34 -9.76 38.39 -10.35
N LYS A 35 -10.00 39.13 -9.28
CA LYS A 35 -9.31 40.40 -8.99
C LYS A 35 -7.98 40.21 -8.29
N HIS A 36 -7.84 39.15 -7.49
CA HIS A 36 -6.66 38.93 -6.67
C HIS A 36 -5.52 38.38 -7.51
N TRP A 37 -4.35 39.01 -7.45
CA TRP A 37 -3.21 38.67 -8.32
C TRP A 37 -2.72 37.23 -8.16
N ALA A 38 -2.78 36.65 -6.95
CA ALA A 38 -2.30 35.28 -6.67
C ALA A 38 -3.21 34.16 -7.23
N TRP A 39 -4.45 34.49 -7.61
CA TRP A 39 -5.42 33.54 -8.18
C TRP A 39 -5.51 33.62 -9.70
N ARG A 40 -4.69 34.49 -10.32
CA ARG A 40 -4.62 34.58 -11.78
C ARG A 40 -3.64 33.57 -12.33
N ASP A 41 -3.82 33.20 -13.57
CA ASP A 41 -2.86 32.37 -14.28
C ASP A 41 -1.47 33.00 -14.25
N LEU A 42 -0.46 32.13 -14.17
CA LEU A 42 0.94 32.57 -14.25
C LEU A 42 1.20 33.14 -15.63
N ASN A 43 1.86 34.29 -15.67
CA ASN A 43 2.35 34.90 -16.89
C ASN A 43 3.87 35.10 -16.78
N ASP A 44 4.52 35.20 -17.91
CA ASP A 44 5.94 35.53 -18.02
C ASP A 44 6.08 36.99 -18.51
N PRO A 45 6.09 37.97 -17.56
CA PRO A 45 6.12 39.38 -17.95
C PRO A 45 7.47 39.76 -18.52
N GLU A 46 7.47 40.47 -19.66
CA GLU A 46 8.68 41.05 -20.22
C GLU A 46 9.38 41.94 -19.20
N PRO A 47 10.70 41.75 -18.98
CA PRO A 47 11.48 42.60 -18.10
C PRO A 47 11.43 44.07 -18.54
N PRO A 48 11.08 45.01 -17.63
CA PRO A 48 10.89 46.40 -18.00
C PRO A 48 12.20 47.06 -18.49
N GLN A 49 12.06 48.03 -19.37
CA GLN A 49 13.18 48.89 -19.75
C GLN A 49 13.53 49.82 -18.59
N VAL A 50 14.83 50.04 -18.40
CA VAL A 50 15.37 50.86 -17.33
C VAL A 50 16.40 51.85 -17.89
N LYS A 51 16.64 52.97 -17.18
CA LYS A 51 17.59 53.99 -17.63
C LYS A 51 19.02 53.59 -17.36
N ASN A 52 19.30 52.95 -16.24
CA ASN A 52 20.66 52.55 -15.84
C ASN A 52 20.92 51.08 -16.18
N GLU A 53 20.97 50.75 -17.47
CA GLU A 53 21.25 49.40 -17.99
C GLU A 53 22.59 48.83 -17.46
N LYS A 54 23.57 49.64 -17.13
CA LYS A 54 24.87 49.20 -16.64
C LYS A 54 24.81 48.54 -15.25
N TRP A 55 23.79 48.81 -14.47
CA TRP A 55 23.61 48.23 -13.16
C TRP A 55 22.98 46.82 -13.22
N VAL A 56 22.28 46.53 -14.30
CA VAL A 56 21.56 45.27 -14.52
C VAL A 56 22.50 44.11 -14.74
N ARG A 57 22.39 43.04 -13.97
CA ARG A 57 23.12 41.77 -14.10
C ARG A 57 22.21 40.63 -14.53
N ASN A 58 20.95 40.67 -14.16
CA ASN A 58 19.95 39.66 -14.50
C ASN A 58 18.54 40.29 -14.68
N PRO A 59 17.56 39.56 -15.22
CA PRO A 59 16.22 40.09 -15.45
C PRO A 59 15.53 40.65 -14.19
N ILE A 60 15.78 40.06 -13.00
CA ILE A 60 15.17 40.53 -11.72
C ILE A 60 15.61 41.96 -11.41
N ASP A 61 16.86 42.30 -11.71
CA ASP A 61 17.39 43.64 -11.48
C ASP A 61 16.60 44.72 -12.24
N ARG A 62 16.06 44.38 -13.42
CA ARG A 62 15.23 45.33 -14.20
C ARG A 62 13.94 45.67 -13.45
N PHE A 63 13.29 44.68 -12.86
CA PHE A 63 12.06 44.91 -12.07
C PHE A 63 12.36 45.75 -10.82
N VAL A 64 13.46 45.48 -10.14
CA VAL A 64 13.89 46.28 -8.97
C VAL A 64 14.23 47.70 -9.36
N LEU A 65 15.07 47.86 -10.39
CA LEU A 65 15.56 49.16 -10.84
C LEU A 65 14.44 50.04 -11.40
N ALA A 66 13.52 49.47 -12.18
CA ALA A 66 12.35 50.20 -12.67
C ALA A 66 11.49 50.81 -11.52
N LYS A 67 11.34 50.05 -10.41
CA LYS A 67 10.64 50.56 -9.22
C LYS A 67 11.41 51.67 -8.49
N LEU A 68 12.74 51.56 -8.42
CA LEU A 68 13.63 52.58 -7.88
C LEU A 68 13.53 53.85 -8.71
N GLU A 69 13.73 53.74 -10.02
CA GLU A 69 13.68 54.88 -10.96
C GLU A 69 12.30 55.59 -10.93
N LYS A 70 11.21 54.81 -10.85
CA LYS A 70 9.85 55.39 -10.71
C LYS A 70 9.71 56.27 -9.46
N LYS A 71 10.48 55.97 -8.40
CA LYS A 71 10.47 56.72 -7.15
C LYS A 71 11.60 57.78 -7.09
N GLY A 72 12.37 57.97 -8.18
CA GLY A 72 13.50 58.89 -8.22
C GLY A 72 14.69 58.43 -7.36
N LEU A 73 14.78 57.13 -7.07
CA LEU A 73 15.84 56.54 -6.25
C LEU A 73 16.88 55.85 -7.17
N SER A 74 18.09 55.75 -6.68
CA SER A 74 19.19 55.02 -7.32
C SER A 74 19.68 53.92 -6.39
N PRO A 75 20.20 52.80 -6.93
CA PRO A 75 20.88 51.79 -6.13
C PRO A 75 22.09 52.40 -5.38
N ASN A 76 22.38 51.84 -4.21
CA ASN A 76 23.62 52.16 -3.51
C ASN A 76 24.82 51.63 -4.26
N PRO A 77 26.03 52.19 -4.03
CA PRO A 77 27.27 51.62 -4.51
C PRO A 77 27.42 50.17 -4.07
N GLU A 78 28.15 49.39 -4.87
CA GLU A 78 28.48 48.02 -4.53
C GLU A 78 29.29 47.95 -3.22
N ALA A 79 28.97 46.97 -2.36
CA ALA A 79 29.70 46.75 -1.12
C ALA A 79 31.13 46.26 -1.42
N ASP A 80 32.05 46.56 -0.51
CA ASP A 80 33.42 46.05 -0.63
C ASP A 80 33.50 44.53 -0.57
N ALA A 81 34.55 43.94 -1.14
CA ALA A 81 34.71 42.50 -1.26
C ALA A 81 34.65 41.76 0.10
N ARG A 82 35.12 42.37 1.19
CA ARG A 82 35.08 41.78 2.53
C ARG A 82 33.64 41.71 3.06
N ILE A 83 32.85 42.74 2.84
CA ILE A 83 31.45 42.76 3.23
C ILE A 83 30.67 41.74 2.38
N LEU A 84 30.91 41.69 1.08
CA LEU A 84 30.25 40.70 0.19
C LEU A 84 30.61 39.28 0.59
N SER A 85 31.89 38.95 0.80
CA SER A 85 32.33 37.64 1.26
C SER A 85 31.67 37.26 2.59
N ARG A 86 31.65 38.18 3.55
CA ARG A 86 30.96 37.94 4.85
C ARG A 86 29.47 37.65 4.67
N ARG A 87 28.76 38.41 3.84
CA ARG A 87 27.35 38.21 3.55
C ARG A 87 27.08 36.87 2.89
N LEU A 88 27.89 36.50 1.90
CA LEU A 88 27.80 35.22 1.21
C LEU A 88 27.88 34.04 2.19
N HIS A 89 28.92 34.03 3.04
CA HIS A 89 29.12 32.96 3.99
C HIS A 89 27.95 32.85 4.98
N PHE A 90 27.46 33.96 5.54
CA PHE A 90 26.32 33.94 6.44
C PHE A 90 25.02 33.52 5.75
N ASN A 91 24.81 33.92 4.50
CA ASN A 91 23.60 33.59 3.76
C ASN A 91 23.62 32.14 3.29
N LEU A 92 24.74 31.65 2.74
CA LEU A 92 24.80 30.33 2.11
C LEU A 92 25.11 29.21 3.11
N VAL A 93 26.03 29.43 4.06
CA VAL A 93 26.47 28.37 4.99
C VAL A 93 26.28 28.71 6.48
N GLY A 94 25.89 29.94 6.80
CA GLY A 94 25.60 30.34 8.19
C GLY A 94 26.80 30.55 9.10
N ILE A 95 28.02 30.36 8.62
CA ILE A 95 29.28 30.48 9.36
C ILE A 95 30.12 31.62 8.75
N PRO A 96 30.87 32.39 9.57
CA PRO A 96 31.72 33.44 9.05
C PRO A 96 32.89 32.86 8.26
N ASN A 97 33.39 33.62 7.29
CA ASN A 97 34.69 33.31 6.67
C ASN A 97 35.82 33.51 7.69
N LEU A 98 36.45 32.42 8.09
CA LEU A 98 37.57 32.44 9.05
C LEU A 98 38.95 32.50 8.38
N VAL A 99 38.97 32.39 7.06
CA VAL A 99 40.23 32.40 6.27
C VAL A 99 40.19 33.60 5.32
N ASP A 100 41.26 34.41 5.28
CA ASP A 100 41.42 35.41 4.26
C ASP A 100 41.34 34.75 2.87
N ALA A 101 40.24 35.00 2.17
CA ALA A 101 40.02 34.49 0.83
C ALA A 101 40.96 35.23 -0.16
N LYS A 102 42.24 34.87 -0.14
CA LYS A 102 43.19 35.31 -1.16
C LYS A 102 42.88 34.54 -2.43
N ALA A 103 42.47 35.29 -3.45
CA ALA A 103 42.50 34.95 -4.86
C ALA A 103 41.32 34.19 -5.49
N LYS A 104 40.13 34.12 -4.89
CA LYS A 104 38.95 33.62 -5.61
C LYS A 104 38.06 34.78 -6.08
N THR A 105 37.45 34.60 -7.25
CA THR A 105 36.40 35.51 -7.72
C THR A 105 35.17 35.39 -6.85
N PHE A 106 34.23 36.33 -7.03
CA PHE A 106 32.92 36.27 -6.31
C PHE A 106 32.16 35.01 -6.72
N GLU A 107 32.11 34.69 -7.99
CA GLU A 107 31.42 33.54 -8.58
C GLU A 107 32.02 32.21 -8.08
N GLU A 108 33.35 32.05 -8.11
CA GLU A 108 34.05 30.88 -7.56
C GLU A 108 33.74 30.68 -6.06
N THR A 109 33.60 31.77 -5.31
CA THR A 109 33.24 31.71 -3.90
C THR A 109 31.80 31.26 -3.72
N VAL A 110 30.87 31.71 -4.55
CA VAL A 110 29.49 31.27 -4.54
C VAL A 110 29.37 29.78 -4.86
N ASP A 111 30.08 29.33 -5.92
CA ASP A 111 30.03 27.90 -6.32
C ASP A 111 30.61 26.98 -5.24
N ASP A 112 31.71 27.35 -4.59
CA ASP A 112 32.29 26.61 -3.48
C ASP A 112 31.31 26.51 -2.28
N LEU A 113 30.63 27.60 -1.94
CA LEU A 113 29.70 27.64 -0.83
C LEU A 113 28.43 26.86 -1.12
N LEU A 114 27.92 26.89 -2.36
CA LEU A 114 26.80 26.08 -2.80
C LEU A 114 27.12 24.59 -2.83
N ALA A 115 28.39 24.22 -3.15
CA ALA A 115 28.85 22.83 -3.11
C ALA A 115 29.16 22.32 -1.70
N SER A 116 29.15 23.19 -0.68
CA SER A 116 29.42 22.81 0.71
C SER A 116 28.23 22.08 1.32
N GLU A 117 28.49 21.02 2.11
CA GLU A 117 27.45 20.34 2.89
C GLU A 117 26.73 21.27 3.87
N HIS A 118 27.38 22.34 4.34
CA HIS A 118 26.81 23.34 5.22
C HIS A 118 25.75 24.23 4.55
N PHE A 119 25.67 24.23 3.21
CA PHE A 119 24.58 24.90 2.50
C PHE A 119 23.23 24.28 2.88
N GLY A 120 23.12 22.96 2.79
CA GLY A 120 21.89 22.26 3.19
C GLY A 120 21.59 22.41 4.67
N GLU A 121 22.58 22.34 5.57
CA GLU A 121 22.41 22.57 7.01
C GLU A 121 21.85 23.98 7.29
N ARG A 122 22.35 24.99 6.60
CA ARG A 122 21.91 26.39 6.74
C ARG A 122 20.48 26.59 6.24
N TRP A 123 20.19 26.10 5.03
CA TRP A 123 18.90 26.35 4.39
C TRP A 123 17.80 25.43 4.93
N ALA A 124 18.14 24.23 5.37
CA ALA A 124 17.22 23.34 6.04
C ALA A 124 16.60 23.99 7.29
N ARG A 125 17.32 24.79 8.05
CA ARG A 125 16.79 25.48 9.22
C ARG A 125 15.59 26.37 8.87
N HIS A 126 15.66 27.09 7.76
CA HIS A 126 14.55 27.94 7.32
C HIS A 126 13.32 27.11 6.95
N TRP A 127 13.54 25.97 6.29
CA TRP A 127 12.43 25.06 5.96
C TRP A 127 11.87 24.36 7.20
N LEU A 128 12.73 23.91 8.10
CA LEU A 128 12.31 23.22 9.33
C LEU A 128 11.50 24.14 10.25
N ASP A 129 11.79 25.44 10.26
CA ASP A 129 10.97 26.43 10.97
C ASP A 129 9.55 26.50 10.37
N VAL A 130 9.43 26.56 9.04
CA VAL A 130 8.14 26.52 8.33
C VAL A 130 7.41 25.21 8.57
N ALA A 131 8.13 24.09 8.58
CA ALA A 131 7.60 22.76 8.83
C ALA A 131 7.31 22.51 10.34
N ARG A 132 7.51 23.49 11.23
CA ARG A 132 7.35 23.36 12.68
C ARG A 132 8.05 22.14 13.29
N PHE A 133 9.21 21.77 12.74
CA PHE A 133 9.96 20.58 13.15
C PHE A 133 10.44 20.68 14.59
N ALA A 134 10.20 19.59 15.35
CA ALA A 134 10.77 19.37 16.66
C ALA A 134 11.09 17.88 16.86
N GLU A 135 12.06 17.60 17.73
CA GLU A 135 12.43 16.23 18.13
C GLU A 135 11.72 15.79 19.43
N SER A 136 10.65 16.51 19.79
CA SER A 136 9.76 16.18 20.91
C SER A 136 8.30 16.42 20.54
N HIS A 137 7.37 15.88 21.35
CA HIS A 137 5.93 15.93 21.05
C HIS A 137 5.28 17.28 21.40
N GLY A 138 5.91 18.08 22.24
CA GLY A 138 5.26 19.25 22.83
C GLY A 138 4.24 18.87 23.92
N PHE A 139 3.41 19.81 24.30
CA PHE A 139 2.46 19.70 25.41
C PHE A 139 3.16 19.47 26.77
N GLU A 140 2.40 19.08 27.78
CA GLU A 140 2.87 18.95 29.17
C GLU A 140 3.87 17.82 29.37
N GLN A 141 3.75 16.72 28.62
CA GLN A 141 4.60 15.54 28.75
C GLN A 141 5.89 15.64 27.92
N ASP A 142 5.83 16.33 26.81
CA ASP A 142 6.95 16.63 25.90
C ASP A 142 7.93 15.49 25.68
N TYR A 143 7.43 14.27 25.47
CA TYR A 143 8.27 13.10 25.21
C TYR A 143 9.10 13.27 23.93
N ASP A 144 10.30 12.71 23.94
CA ASP A 144 11.20 12.69 22.79
C ASP A 144 10.59 11.97 21.58
N ARG A 145 10.95 12.42 20.37
CA ARG A 145 10.70 11.77 19.08
C ARG A 145 12.03 11.24 18.52
N PRO A 146 12.53 10.10 19.01
CA PRO A 146 13.89 9.63 18.72
C PRO A 146 14.13 9.34 17.22
N HIS A 147 13.09 9.27 16.41
CA HIS A 147 13.17 8.95 14.98
C HIS A 147 12.72 10.11 14.07
N ALA A 148 12.44 11.29 14.62
CA ALA A 148 12.06 12.47 13.85
C ALA A 148 13.23 13.05 13.03
N TYR A 149 14.48 12.86 13.47
CA TYR A 149 15.67 13.40 12.81
C TYR A 149 15.83 12.96 11.36
N HIS A 150 15.22 11.86 10.94
CA HIS A 150 15.23 11.42 9.54
C HIS A 150 14.59 12.44 8.60
N TYR A 151 13.55 13.14 9.05
CA TYR A 151 12.95 14.22 8.28
C TYR A 151 13.90 15.42 8.16
N ARG A 152 14.54 15.83 9.24
CA ARG A 152 15.60 16.87 9.20
C ARG A 152 16.69 16.49 8.20
N ASP A 153 17.19 15.27 8.27
CA ASP A 153 18.24 14.77 7.38
C ASP A 153 17.79 14.72 5.91
N PHE A 154 16.49 14.41 5.66
CA PHE A 154 15.91 14.55 4.31
C PHE A 154 16.00 15.97 3.82
N VAL A 155 15.58 16.96 4.61
CA VAL A 155 15.59 18.37 4.21
C VAL A 155 17.01 18.83 3.90
N ILE A 156 17.99 18.51 4.76
CA ILE A 156 19.41 18.86 4.53
C ILE A 156 19.91 18.25 3.21
N LYS A 157 19.64 16.97 2.98
CA LYS A 157 20.05 16.28 1.76
C LYS A 157 19.38 16.85 0.51
N ALA A 158 18.09 17.17 0.60
CA ALA A 158 17.35 17.75 -0.51
C ALA A 158 17.96 19.06 -0.99
N PHE A 159 18.34 19.95 -0.07
CA PHE A 159 19.03 21.19 -0.40
C PHE A 159 20.43 20.94 -0.97
N ASN A 160 21.21 20.05 -0.37
CA ASN A 160 22.57 19.74 -0.85
C ASN A 160 22.59 19.02 -2.21
N GLN A 161 21.50 18.34 -2.58
CA GLN A 161 21.35 17.65 -3.86
C GLN A 161 20.63 18.49 -4.92
N ASP A 162 20.30 19.73 -4.59
CA ASP A 162 19.48 20.61 -5.44
C ASP A 162 18.23 19.90 -5.96
N MET A 163 17.50 19.25 -5.04
CA MET A 163 16.31 18.49 -5.38
C MET A 163 15.26 19.39 -6.05
N PRO A 164 14.70 19.01 -7.22
CA PRO A 164 13.61 19.76 -7.85
C PRO A 164 12.48 20.06 -6.86
N TYR A 165 12.01 21.31 -6.85
CA TYR A 165 11.03 21.76 -5.85
C TYR A 165 9.73 20.97 -5.88
N ASP A 166 9.26 20.57 -7.06
CA ASP A 166 8.07 19.74 -7.21
C ASP A 166 8.26 18.35 -6.60
N GLN A 167 9.43 17.74 -6.73
CA GLN A 167 9.77 16.48 -6.07
C GLN A 167 9.89 16.67 -4.56
N PHE A 168 10.54 17.73 -4.11
CA PHE A 168 10.66 18.07 -2.70
C PHE A 168 9.30 18.23 -2.02
N MET A 169 8.37 18.93 -2.68
CA MET A 169 7.00 19.11 -2.20
C MET A 169 6.22 17.77 -2.19
N ARG A 170 6.22 17.06 -3.31
CA ARG A 170 5.45 15.80 -3.46
C ARG A 170 5.86 14.74 -2.46
N TRP A 171 7.17 14.60 -2.19
CA TRP A 171 7.64 13.60 -1.25
C TRP A 171 7.26 13.92 0.20
N GLN A 172 7.14 15.19 0.55
CA GLN A 172 6.69 15.58 1.89
C GLN A 172 5.19 15.34 2.13
N ILE A 173 4.40 15.37 1.06
CA ILE A 173 2.94 15.16 1.14
C ILE A 173 2.57 13.68 0.94
N ALA A 174 3.20 12.98 0.01
CA ALA A 174 2.83 11.63 -0.43
C ALA A 174 4.06 10.78 -0.84
N GLY A 175 5.19 10.91 -0.14
CA GLY A 175 6.41 10.17 -0.44
C GLY A 175 6.25 8.67 -0.28
N ASP A 176 5.43 8.23 0.66
CA ASP A 176 5.05 6.85 0.91
C ASP A 176 4.24 6.22 -0.24
N GLU A 177 3.40 7.00 -0.91
CA GLU A 177 2.61 6.57 -2.07
C GLU A 177 3.42 6.61 -3.38
N ILE A 178 4.21 7.67 -3.57
CA ILE A 178 4.96 7.90 -4.82
C ILE A 178 6.18 6.99 -4.92
N ALA A 179 6.89 6.77 -3.80
CA ALA A 179 8.13 6.01 -3.74
C ALA A 179 8.23 5.18 -2.44
N PRO A 180 7.35 4.18 -2.23
CA PRO A 180 7.25 3.43 -0.98
C PRO A 180 8.52 2.64 -0.61
N ASP A 181 9.37 2.34 -1.57
CA ASP A 181 10.64 1.63 -1.39
C ASP A 181 11.84 2.58 -1.19
N ASP A 182 11.65 3.89 -1.33
CA ASP A 182 12.71 4.89 -1.17
C ASP A 182 12.72 5.44 0.26
N SER A 183 13.78 5.15 1.00
CA SER A 183 13.92 5.60 2.38
C SER A 183 13.96 7.13 2.54
N LEU A 184 14.41 7.85 1.52
CA LEU A 184 14.45 9.31 1.54
C LEU A 184 13.04 9.89 1.32
N ALA A 185 12.25 9.31 0.41
CA ALA A 185 10.86 9.68 0.19
C ALA A 185 9.99 9.37 1.44
N LEU A 186 10.22 8.22 2.08
CA LEU A 186 9.55 7.88 3.33
C LEU A 186 9.90 8.87 4.45
N SER A 187 11.19 9.26 4.59
CA SER A 187 11.58 10.24 5.62
C SER A 187 11.00 11.63 5.36
N ALA A 188 10.72 11.98 4.11
CA ALA A 188 10.09 13.25 3.74
C ALA A 188 8.68 13.40 4.33
N THR A 189 7.91 12.31 4.45
CA THR A 189 6.55 12.34 5.02
C THR A 189 6.51 12.76 6.49
N GLY A 190 7.66 12.80 7.16
CA GLY A 190 7.82 13.40 8.48
C GLY A 190 7.33 14.84 8.59
N PHE A 191 7.21 15.57 7.47
CA PHE A 191 6.58 16.90 7.38
C PHE A 191 5.18 16.93 7.98
N LEU A 192 4.32 16.00 7.57
CA LEU A 192 2.94 15.93 8.06
C LEU A 192 2.89 15.59 9.55
N GLY A 193 3.82 14.78 10.04
CA GLY A 193 3.90 14.38 11.43
C GLY A 193 4.73 15.27 12.35
N ALA A 194 5.31 16.38 11.86
CA ALA A 194 6.23 17.21 12.64
C ALA A 194 5.53 18.08 13.72
N GLY A 195 4.23 18.35 13.56
CA GLY A 195 3.45 19.16 14.49
C GLY A 195 3.35 18.59 15.91
N VAL A 196 2.93 19.39 16.85
CA VAL A 196 2.72 18.99 18.24
C VAL A 196 1.58 17.96 18.34
N PHE A 197 1.68 17.05 19.31
CA PHE A 197 0.64 16.05 19.53
C PHE A 197 0.64 15.62 21.00
N PRO A 198 -0.51 15.63 21.69
CA PRO A 198 -0.61 15.18 23.06
C PRO A 198 -0.37 13.66 23.15
N THR A 199 0.47 13.24 24.07
CA THR A 199 0.86 11.83 24.23
C THR A 199 0.07 11.10 25.31
N GLN A 200 -0.69 11.83 26.14
CA GLN A 200 -1.65 11.28 27.07
C GLN A 200 -3.04 11.79 26.73
N LEU A 201 -3.89 10.90 26.25
CA LEU A 201 -5.28 11.23 25.87
C LEU A 201 -6.22 10.24 26.56
N THR A 202 -7.30 10.76 27.12
CA THR A 202 -8.46 9.95 27.50
C THR A 202 -9.31 9.62 26.26
N GLU A 203 -10.14 8.57 26.32
CA GLU A 203 -11.02 8.22 25.19
C GLU A 203 -11.89 9.39 24.69
N LYS A 204 -12.24 10.32 25.55
CA LYS A 204 -13.05 11.50 25.19
C LYS A 204 -12.28 12.57 24.42
N GLU A 205 -10.97 12.57 24.51
CA GLU A 205 -10.08 13.58 23.91
C GLU A 205 -9.55 13.14 22.55
N PHE A 206 -9.61 11.83 22.23
CA PHE A 206 -9.06 11.31 20.99
C PHE A 206 -9.61 11.98 19.73
N GLU A 207 -10.93 12.17 19.67
CA GLU A 207 -11.55 12.76 18.49
C GLU A 207 -11.12 14.23 18.31
N THR A 208 -11.13 15.00 19.40
CA THR A 208 -10.69 16.41 19.36
C THR A 208 -9.22 16.52 18.97
N ALA A 209 -8.35 15.73 19.59
CA ALA A 209 -6.93 15.71 19.29
C ALA A 209 -6.66 15.30 17.82
N ARG A 210 -7.45 14.38 17.28
CA ARG A 210 -7.35 13.99 15.87
C ARG A 210 -7.72 15.13 14.93
N TYR A 211 -8.79 15.87 15.22
CA TYR A 211 -9.15 17.04 14.42
C TYR A 211 -8.12 18.17 14.53
N ASP A 212 -7.50 18.35 15.68
CA ASP A 212 -6.43 19.33 15.86
C ASP A 212 -5.14 18.91 15.10
N GLU A 213 -4.85 17.62 15.05
CA GLU A 213 -3.75 17.08 14.22
C GLU A 213 -4.01 17.30 12.72
N LEU A 214 -5.24 17.06 12.26
CA LEU A 214 -5.63 17.29 10.86
C LEU A 214 -5.59 18.78 10.51
N ASP A 215 -6.03 19.65 11.41
CA ASP A 215 -5.93 21.11 11.27
C ASP A 215 -4.47 21.56 11.13
N ASP A 216 -3.58 21.00 11.95
CA ASP A 216 -2.14 21.28 11.89
C ASP A 216 -1.53 20.83 10.55
N MET A 217 -1.87 19.63 10.06
CA MET A 217 -1.41 19.14 8.76
C MET A 217 -1.87 20.06 7.61
N VAL A 218 -3.15 20.41 7.57
CA VAL A 218 -3.74 21.27 6.53
C VAL A 218 -3.19 22.68 6.61
N SER A 219 -3.18 23.28 7.79
CA SER A 219 -2.71 24.65 7.98
C SER A 219 -1.24 24.80 7.62
N THR A 220 -0.40 23.85 8.03
CA THR A 220 1.04 23.88 7.71
C THR A 220 1.29 23.60 6.23
N THR A 221 0.58 22.63 5.62
CA THR A 221 0.71 22.37 4.19
C THR A 221 0.33 23.58 3.35
N SER A 222 -0.77 24.24 3.70
CA SER A 222 -1.24 25.44 3.01
C SER A 222 -0.26 26.60 3.18
N MET A 223 0.25 26.82 4.38
CA MET A 223 1.20 27.89 4.66
C MET A 223 2.55 27.65 3.99
N ALA A 224 3.07 26.42 4.04
CA ALA A 224 4.37 26.07 3.49
C ALA A 224 4.41 26.09 1.95
N PHE A 225 3.38 25.57 1.29
CA PHE A 225 3.39 25.37 -0.15
C PHE A 225 2.53 26.37 -0.93
N LEU A 226 1.48 26.94 -0.32
CA LEU A 226 0.56 27.88 -0.96
C LEU A 226 0.68 29.30 -0.43
N ALA A 227 1.43 29.53 0.65
CA ALA A 227 1.52 30.79 1.38
C ALA A 227 0.14 31.31 1.87
N LEU A 228 -0.81 30.40 2.15
CA LEU A 228 -2.16 30.69 2.59
C LEU A 228 -2.36 30.31 4.06
N THR A 229 -2.92 31.20 4.85
CA THR A 229 -3.25 30.96 6.27
C THR A 229 -4.66 30.40 6.42
N ILE A 230 -4.91 29.24 5.82
CA ILE A 230 -6.24 28.64 5.64
C ILE A 230 -6.94 28.26 6.97
N GLY A 231 -6.21 28.09 8.07
CA GLY A 231 -6.76 27.67 9.36
C GLY A 231 -7.90 28.56 9.90
N CYS A 232 -7.99 29.83 9.47
CA CYS A 232 -9.12 30.70 9.80
C CYS A 232 -10.46 30.16 9.27
N ALA A 233 -10.40 29.40 8.13
CA ALA A 233 -11.57 28.85 7.49
C ALA A 233 -12.16 27.63 8.22
N ARG A 234 -11.53 27.17 9.30
CA ARG A 234 -12.06 26.12 10.20
C ARG A 234 -13.42 26.52 10.82
N CYS A 235 -13.60 27.78 11.15
CA CYS A 235 -14.80 28.26 11.88
C CYS A 235 -15.70 29.18 11.03
N HIS A 236 -15.15 29.89 10.07
CA HIS A 236 -15.85 30.81 9.19
C HIS A 236 -15.07 31.04 7.91
N GLU A 237 -15.68 31.60 6.88
CA GLU A 237 -14.98 31.99 5.65
C GLU A 237 -13.74 32.83 5.95
N HIS A 238 -12.64 32.60 5.22
CA HIS A 238 -11.42 33.37 5.43
C HIS A 238 -11.68 34.88 5.25
N LYS A 239 -11.13 35.66 6.14
CA LYS A 239 -11.48 37.10 6.21
C LYS A 239 -10.93 37.92 5.03
N PHE A 240 -9.75 37.58 4.55
CA PHE A 240 -9.00 38.37 3.56
C PHE A 240 -8.83 37.65 2.21
N ASP A 241 -8.65 36.36 2.27
CA ASP A 241 -8.45 35.54 1.08
C ASP A 241 -9.75 34.88 0.66
N PRO A 242 -9.99 34.65 -0.64
CA PRO A 242 -11.22 34.05 -1.12
C PRO A 242 -11.21 32.53 -0.92
N VAL A 243 -11.21 32.10 0.34
CA VAL A 243 -11.20 30.70 0.79
C VAL A 243 -12.42 30.43 1.65
N GLU A 244 -13.21 29.43 1.26
CA GLU A 244 -14.42 29.00 1.98
C GLU A 244 -14.12 27.96 3.04
N SER A 245 -14.98 27.87 4.05
CA SER A 245 -14.89 26.81 5.06
C SER A 245 -15.04 25.41 4.42
N GLU A 246 -15.85 25.26 3.39
CA GLU A 246 -15.98 24.00 2.64
C GLU A 246 -14.64 23.56 2.04
N GLU A 247 -13.87 24.47 1.47
CA GLU A 247 -12.54 24.17 0.91
C GLU A 247 -11.55 23.72 1.99
N TYR A 248 -11.63 24.32 3.18
CA TYR A 248 -10.86 23.88 4.34
C TYR A 248 -11.19 22.43 4.72
N TYR A 249 -12.49 22.07 4.84
CA TYR A 249 -12.90 20.70 5.16
C TYR A 249 -12.63 19.70 4.04
N ASN A 250 -12.63 20.13 2.79
CA ASN A 250 -12.19 19.30 1.67
C ASN A 250 -10.69 18.95 1.79
N LEU A 251 -9.85 19.90 2.20
CA LEU A 251 -8.43 19.64 2.49
C LEU A 251 -8.24 18.75 3.72
N ILE A 252 -9.02 18.94 4.79
CA ILE A 252 -9.03 18.04 5.95
C ILE A 252 -9.31 16.59 5.52
N SER A 253 -10.28 16.38 4.64
CA SER A 253 -10.66 15.05 4.17
C SER A 253 -9.52 14.33 3.42
N THR A 254 -8.63 15.07 2.78
CA THR A 254 -7.45 14.54 2.08
C THR A 254 -6.50 13.82 3.05
N PHE A 255 -6.35 14.33 4.28
CA PHE A 255 -5.48 13.74 5.29
C PHE A 255 -6.21 12.86 6.31
N ALA A 256 -7.50 12.60 6.13
CA ALA A 256 -8.34 11.92 7.13
C ALA A 256 -7.81 10.53 7.53
N HIS A 257 -7.14 9.81 6.64
CA HIS A 257 -6.54 8.50 6.89
C HIS A 257 -5.02 8.54 7.15
N THR A 258 -4.39 9.71 7.05
CA THR A 258 -2.95 9.87 7.31
C THR A 258 -2.67 9.78 8.80
N ILE A 259 -1.84 8.87 9.23
CA ILE A 259 -1.44 8.65 10.62
C ILE A 259 0.06 8.69 10.77
N ARG A 260 0.53 9.10 11.95
CA ARG A 260 1.94 8.99 12.32
C ARG A 260 2.26 7.55 12.69
N SER A 261 3.34 7.02 12.16
CA SER A 261 3.80 5.66 12.41
C SER A 261 5.31 5.62 12.59
N GLU A 262 5.79 4.63 13.32
CA GLU A 262 7.20 4.26 13.35
C GLU A 262 7.37 2.91 12.67
N ILE A 263 8.11 2.88 11.58
CA ILE A 263 8.35 1.67 10.80
C ILE A 263 9.83 1.35 10.67
N ASP A 264 10.16 0.08 10.45
CA ASP A 264 11.52 -0.35 10.15
C ASP A 264 11.79 -0.17 8.65
N VAL A 265 12.62 0.82 8.32
CA VAL A 265 12.99 1.15 6.94
C VAL A 265 14.42 0.68 6.66
N SER A 266 14.63 0.07 5.50
CA SER A 266 15.96 -0.33 5.04
C SER A 266 16.70 0.89 4.49
N VAL A 267 17.79 1.29 5.14
CA VAL A 267 18.58 2.45 4.71
C VAL A 267 19.99 2.03 4.30
N SER A 268 20.52 2.71 3.29
CA SER A 268 21.92 2.58 2.93
C SER A 268 22.77 3.49 3.81
N THR A 269 23.69 2.89 4.56
CA THR A 269 24.57 3.62 5.48
C THR A 269 25.92 4.00 4.89
N SER A 270 26.20 3.56 3.64
CA SER A 270 27.46 3.88 2.94
C SER A 270 27.24 4.05 1.45
N GLY A 271 28.07 4.85 0.80
CA GLY A 271 28.04 5.01 -0.65
C GLY A 271 28.27 3.70 -1.43
N GLU A 272 28.95 2.73 -0.83
CA GLU A 272 29.16 1.40 -1.42
C GLU A 272 27.89 0.56 -1.38
N GLN A 273 27.15 0.61 -0.27
CA GLN A 273 25.84 -0.05 -0.16
C GLN A 273 24.83 0.56 -1.15
N SER A 274 24.82 1.89 -1.30
CA SER A 274 23.98 2.57 -2.29
C SER A 274 24.33 2.12 -3.72
N LYS A 275 25.60 2.01 -4.08
CA LYS A 275 26.04 1.50 -5.39
C LYS A 275 25.63 0.05 -5.60
N THR A 276 25.79 -0.78 -4.58
CA THR A 276 25.39 -2.21 -4.63
C THR A 276 23.89 -2.35 -4.83
N MET A 277 23.09 -1.57 -4.12
CA MET A 277 21.63 -1.56 -4.27
C MET A 277 21.21 -1.04 -5.64
N ALA A 278 21.80 0.04 -6.11
CA ALA A 278 21.52 0.60 -7.45
C ALA A 278 21.86 -0.41 -8.56
N LYS A 279 22.97 -1.14 -8.43
CA LYS A 279 23.35 -2.20 -9.37
C LYS A 279 22.32 -3.33 -9.34
N TRP A 280 21.96 -3.80 -8.15
CA TRP A 280 20.95 -4.85 -7.96
C TRP A 280 19.59 -4.43 -8.56
N SER A 281 19.14 -3.18 -8.31
CA SER A 281 17.88 -2.66 -8.87
C SER A 281 17.93 -2.60 -10.40
N LYS A 282 19.00 -2.11 -10.99
CA LYS A 282 19.18 -2.06 -12.44
C LYS A 282 19.13 -3.45 -13.09
N GLU A 283 19.77 -4.44 -12.46
CA GLU A 283 19.74 -5.83 -12.93
C GLU A 283 18.31 -6.42 -12.83
N ARG A 284 17.59 -6.17 -11.74
CA ARG A 284 16.19 -6.55 -11.57
C ARG A 284 15.31 -5.97 -12.67
N ASP A 285 15.43 -4.66 -12.89
CA ASP A 285 14.61 -3.94 -13.89
C ASP A 285 14.88 -4.45 -15.31
N ALA A 286 16.12 -4.83 -15.62
CA ALA A 286 16.46 -5.46 -16.88
C ALA A 286 15.78 -6.85 -17.02
N LEU A 287 15.80 -7.67 -15.97
CA LEU A 287 15.13 -8.99 -15.99
C LEU A 287 13.60 -8.85 -16.15
N ILE A 288 13.01 -7.86 -15.50
CA ILE A 288 11.58 -7.54 -15.65
C ILE A 288 11.29 -7.10 -17.08
N ALA A 289 12.09 -6.19 -17.65
CA ALA A 289 11.93 -5.72 -19.01
C ALA A 289 12.03 -6.86 -20.05
N ASP A 290 12.95 -7.81 -19.84
CA ASP A 290 13.10 -8.99 -20.71
C ASP A 290 11.88 -9.90 -20.64
N ARG A 291 11.35 -10.17 -19.43
CA ARG A 291 10.09 -10.92 -19.28
C ARG A 291 8.92 -10.22 -19.94
N ASP A 292 8.77 -8.92 -19.73
CA ASP A 292 7.66 -8.12 -20.27
C ASP A 292 7.76 -8.01 -21.80
N LYS A 293 8.97 -7.94 -22.35
CA LYS A 293 9.22 -8.01 -23.79
C LYS A 293 8.80 -9.38 -24.35
N PHE A 294 9.22 -10.47 -23.69
CA PHE A 294 8.82 -11.81 -24.05
C PHE A 294 7.30 -11.98 -24.00
N GLU A 295 6.65 -11.49 -22.95
CA GLU A 295 5.20 -11.57 -22.77
C GLU A 295 4.43 -10.82 -23.86
N ARG A 296 4.97 -9.69 -24.34
CA ARG A 296 4.32 -8.92 -25.42
C ARG A 296 4.59 -9.46 -26.82
N VAL A 297 5.76 -10.00 -27.08
CA VAL A 297 6.21 -10.31 -28.46
C VAL A 297 6.18 -11.80 -28.76
N GLU A 298 6.71 -12.63 -27.88
CA GLU A 298 6.92 -14.05 -28.15
C GLU A 298 5.83 -14.94 -27.57
N LEU A 299 5.34 -14.62 -26.37
CA LEU A 299 4.31 -15.44 -25.72
C LEU A 299 3.02 -15.55 -26.54
N PRO A 300 2.52 -14.51 -27.24
CA PRO A 300 1.35 -14.64 -28.10
C PRO A 300 1.55 -15.64 -29.24
N LYS A 301 2.70 -15.62 -29.91
CA LYS A 301 3.02 -16.55 -31.01
C LYS A 301 3.08 -18.00 -30.52
N ARG A 302 3.69 -18.20 -29.34
CA ARG A 302 3.79 -19.53 -28.70
C ARG A 302 2.43 -20.03 -28.24
N PHE A 303 1.60 -19.11 -27.74
CA PHE A 303 0.22 -19.40 -27.37
C PHE A 303 -0.62 -19.84 -28.58
N ASP A 304 -0.54 -19.12 -29.70
CA ASP A 304 -1.25 -19.46 -30.93
C ASP A 304 -0.79 -20.85 -31.47
N ALA A 305 0.51 -21.12 -31.45
CA ALA A 305 1.03 -22.45 -31.80
C ALA A 305 0.52 -23.55 -30.86
N TRP A 306 0.47 -23.29 -29.54
CA TRP A 306 -0.07 -24.22 -28.56
C TRP A 306 -1.58 -24.47 -28.74
N LEU A 307 -2.34 -23.47 -29.14
CA LEU A 307 -3.78 -23.62 -29.42
C LEU A 307 -4.05 -24.52 -30.63
N LEU A 308 -3.14 -24.56 -31.63
CA LEU A 308 -3.28 -25.39 -32.82
C LEU A 308 -2.96 -26.87 -32.53
N ASP A 309 -2.13 -27.16 -31.52
CA ASP A 309 -1.76 -28.53 -31.11
C ASP A 309 -1.76 -28.60 -29.57
N PRO A 310 -2.93 -28.51 -28.93
CA PRO A 310 -3.02 -28.61 -27.48
C PRO A 310 -2.65 -30.05 -27.05
N PRO A 311 -1.88 -30.20 -25.93
CA PRO A 311 -1.48 -31.54 -25.49
C PRO A 311 -2.71 -32.44 -25.27
N GLU A 312 -2.68 -33.64 -25.77
CA GLU A 312 -3.76 -34.66 -25.78
C GLU A 312 -4.25 -35.13 -24.38
N ASN A 313 -3.99 -34.40 -23.35
CA ASN A 313 -4.56 -34.66 -22.05
C ASN A 313 -6.02 -34.20 -22.05
N LYS A 314 -6.94 -35.11 -22.32
CA LYS A 314 -8.35 -35.02 -22.03
C LYS A 314 -8.49 -34.46 -20.61
N ALA A 315 -8.63 -33.16 -20.47
CA ALA A 315 -8.82 -32.53 -19.18
C ALA A 315 -10.13 -33.07 -18.60
N PRO A 316 -10.16 -33.47 -17.33
CA PRO A 316 -11.40 -33.91 -16.68
C PRO A 316 -12.42 -32.79 -16.76
N ALA A 317 -13.70 -33.13 -16.86
CA ALA A 317 -14.82 -32.17 -16.92
C ALA A 317 -14.86 -31.18 -15.73
N SER A 318 -14.14 -31.49 -14.65
CA SER A 318 -13.90 -30.66 -13.48
C SER A 318 -12.43 -30.74 -13.06
N ALA A 319 -11.86 -29.60 -12.63
CA ALA A 319 -10.51 -29.55 -12.03
C ALA A 319 -10.40 -30.38 -10.77
N TRP A 320 -11.49 -30.54 -10.11
CA TRP A 320 -11.59 -31.14 -8.81
C TRP A 320 -12.48 -32.38 -8.85
N ALA A 321 -11.96 -33.49 -8.40
CA ALA A 321 -12.72 -34.71 -8.12
C ALA A 321 -13.11 -34.68 -6.64
N THR A 322 -14.39 -34.55 -6.34
CA THR A 322 -14.90 -34.64 -4.97
C THR A 322 -14.69 -36.05 -4.44
N LEU A 323 -14.29 -36.16 -3.18
CA LEU A 323 -14.05 -37.43 -2.50
C LEU A 323 -15.33 -37.91 -1.80
N ASP A 324 -16.31 -38.35 -2.60
CA ASP A 324 -17.60 -38.83 -2.08
C ASP A 324 -17.46 -40.13 -1.25
N ASN A 325 -16.33 -40.84 -1.45
CA ASN A 325 -15.97 -42.04 -0.72
C ASN A 325 -15.01 -41.75 0.45
N ALA A 326 -14.89 -40.49 0.87
CA ALA A 326 -14.08 -40.15 2.04
C ALA A 326 -14.74 -40.67 3.32
N GLU A 327 -13.93 -41.18 4.23
CA GLU A 327 -14.32 -41.68 5.54
C GLU A 327 -13.69 -40.80 6.64
N PRO A 328 -14.32 -39.65 6.97
CA PRO A 328 -13.83 -38.78 8.02
C PRO A 328 -14.15 -39.32 9.41
N LYS A 329 -13.18 -39.20 10.34
CA LYS A 329 -13.34 -39.62 11.74
C LYS A 329 -12.75 -38.56 12.67
N SER A 330 -13.51 -38.08 13.63
CA SER A 330 -13.01 -37.29 14.76
C SER A 330 -12.48 -38.24 15.85
N LEU A 331 -11.29 -37.93 16.37
CA LEU A 331 -10.71 -38.69 17.47
C LEU A 331 -11.26 -38.25 18.86
N ASP A 332 -11.86 -37.07 18.93
CA ASP A 332 -12.33 -36.44 20.16
C ASP A 332 -13.87 -36.43 20.30
N GLY A 333 -14.56 -37.10 19.36
CA GLY A 333 -15.96 -37.53 19.51
C GLY A 333 -17.01 -36.71 18.76
N ALA A 334 -16.64 -35.88 17.80
CA ALA A 334 -17.58 -35.32 16.84
C ALA A 334 -18.07 -36.41 15.86
N THR A 335 -19.31 -36.26 15.37
CA THR A 335 -19.92 -37.18 14.41
C THR A 335 -20.05 -36.53 13.05
N PHE A 336 -19.65 -37.24 12.00
CA PHE A 336 -19.78 -36.82 10.61
C PHE A 336 -21.01 -37.49 9.97
N THR A 337 -21.85 -36.68 9.32
CA THR A 337 -23.00 -37.16 8.54
C THR A 337 -22.81 -36.72 7.09
N ALA A 338 -22.69 -37.68 6.18
CA ALA A 338 -22.55 -37.42 4.75
C ALA A 338 -23.78 -36.68 4.20
N GLN A 339 -23.53 -35.70 3.31
CA GLN A 339 -24.54 -34.92 2.61
C GLN A 339 -24.56 -35.31 1.13
N GLY A 340 -25.65 -35.05 0.44
CA GLY A 340 -25.83 -35.43 -0.96
C GLY A 340 -24.92 -34.71 -1.95
N ASP A 341 -24.14 -33.71 -1.50
CA ASP A 341 -23.20 -32.92 -2.30
C ASP A 341 -21.72 -33.28 -2.05
N GLY A 342 -21.47 -34.42 -1.39
CA GLY A 342 -20.11 -34.88 -1.05
C GLY A 342 -19.49 -34.16 0.15
N SER A 343 -20.24 -33.30 0.85
CA SER A 343 -19.82 -32.70 2.12
C SER A 343 -20.27 -33.54 3.32
N PHE A 344 -19.72 -33.26 4.50
CA PHE A 344 -20.03 -33.92 5.75
C PHE A 344 -20.48 -32.90 6.79
N LEU A 345 -21.68 -33.04 7.33
CA LEU A 345 -22.17 -32.18 8.41
C LEU A 345 -21.71 -32.74 9.75
N LEU A 346 -21.05 -31.90 10.56
CA LEU A 346 -20.64 -32.26 11.92
C LEU A 346 -21.76 -32.03 12.94
N SER A 347 -21.90 -33.01 13.81
CA SER A 347 -22.85 -33.01 14.94
C SER A 347 -22.22 -33.67 16.18
N GLY A 348 -23.01 -33.88 17.23
CA GLY A 348 -22.54 -34.51 18.45
C GLY A 348 -21.62 -33.63 19.27
N LYS A 349 -20.62 -34.21 19.94
CA LYS A 349 -19.68 -33.48 20.79
C LYS A 349 -18.99 -32.33 19.99
N ASN A 350 -18.69 -31.25 20.69
CA ASN A 350 -17.93 -30.13 20.17
C ASN A 350 -16.71 -29.89 21.10
N PRO A 351 -15.68 -30.74 21.00
CA PRO A 351 -14.53 -30.70 21.90
C PRO A 351 -13.78 -29.38 21.77
N LYS A 352 -13.01 -29.04 22.82
CA LYS A 352 -12.13 -27.86 22.79
C LYS A 352 -11.09 -27.98 21.69
N ASP A 353 -10.42 -29.11 21.64
CA ASP A 353 -9.42 -29.49 20.63
C ASP A 353 -9.97 -30.73 19.89
N ASP A 354 -9.77 -30.84 18.59
CA ASP A 354 -10.15 -32.04 17.82
C ASP A 354 -9.06 -32.40 16.80
N ARG A 355 -8.95 -33.68 16.53
CA ARG A 355 -8.14 -34.21 15.45
C ARG A 355 -8.99 -35.08 14.54
N TRP A 356 -8.91 -34.83 13.26
CA TRP A 356 -9.59 -35.64 12.26
C TRP A 356 -8.61 -36.51 11.49
N VAL A 357 -9.06 -37.70 11.18
CA VAL A 357 -8.41 -38.60 10.22
C VAL A 357 -9.44 -38.87 9.12
N VAL A 358 -9.10 -38.50 7.90
CA VAL A 358 -9.95 -38.70 6.72
C VAL A 358 -9.22 -39.63 5.77
N THR A 359 -9.82 -40.77 5.45
CA THR A 359 -9.29 -41.71 4.45
C THR A 359 -10.12 -41.66 3.18
N ALA A 360 -9.48 -41.76 2.01
CA ALA A 360 -10.17 -41.78 0.74
C ALA A 360 -9.38 -42.56 -0.31
N LYS A 361 -10.08 -43.35 -1.17
CA LYS A 361 -9.50 -44.01 -2.32
C LYS A 361 -9.72 -43.18 -3.57
N VAL A 362 -8.66 -42.94 -4.31
CA VAL A 362 -8.64 -42.08 -5.49
C VAL A 362 -8.15 -42.87 -6.69
N ALA A 363 -9.02 -43.07 -7.67
CA ALA A 363 -8.70 -43.79 -8.90
C ALA A 363 -7.99 -42.97 -9.99
N LEU A 364 -7.67 -41.68 -9.70
CA LEU A 364 -6.93 -40.84 -10.65
C LEU A 364 -5.51 -41.38 -10.85
N PRO A 365 -4.98 -41.33 -12.09
CA PRO A 365 -3.65 -41.84 -12.40
C PRO A 365 -2.54 -41.07 -11.69
N LYS A 366 -2.79 -39.83 -11.36
CA LYS A 366 -1.95 -38.95 -10.51
C LYS A 366 -2.79 -37.95 -9.74
N VAL A 367 -2.30 -37.57 -8.57
CA VAL A 367 -2.92 -36.50 -7.74
C VAL A 367 -1.84 -35.45 -7.42
N THR A 368 -2.16 -34.19 -7.64
CA THR A 368 -1.23 -33.06 -7.54
C THR A 368 -1.62 -32.06 -6.45
N ALA A 369 -2.88 -32.10 -5.97
CA ALA A 369 -3.36 -31.16 -4.98
C ALA A 369 -4.57 -31.70 -4.21
N LEU A 370 -4.75 -31.17 -3.00
CA LEU A 370 -5.91 -31.33 -2.13
C LEU A 370 -6.62 -30.00 -2.00
N ARG A 371 -7.96 -29.99 -2.07
CA ARG A 371 -8.85 -28.87 -1.75
C ARG A 371 -9.74 -29.23 -0.58
N ILE A 372 -9.88 -28.31 0.37
CA ILE A 372 -10.80 -28.40 1.49
C ILE A 372 -11.74 -27.19 1.42
N GLU A 373 -13.04 -27.45 1.45
CA GLU A 373 -14.08 -26.43 1.52
C GLU A 373 -14.68 -26.43 2.93
N ALA A 374 -14.80 -25.28 3.51
CA ALA A 374 -15.47 -25.02 4.78
C ALA A 374 -16.82 -24.37 4.45
N LEU A 375 -17.85 -25.19 4.34
CA LEU A 375 -19.16 -24.77 3.86
C LEU A 375 -20.04 -24.27 5.02
N THR A 376 -20.92 -23.34 4.70
CA THR A 376 -21.94 -22.82 5.62
C THR A 376 -23.06 -23.83 5.87
N HIS A 377 -23.68 -23.72 7.03
CA HIS A 377 -24.92 -24.46 7.36
C HIS A 377 -25.72 -23.76 8.44
N LYS A 378 -27.05 -23.75 8.31
CA LYS A 378 -27.98 -23.09 9.25
C LYS A 378 -27.90 -23.57 10.70
N SER A 379 -27.36 -24.76 10.95
CA SER A 379 -27.15 -25.29 12.30
C SER A 379 -25.93 -24.73 13.01
N MET A 380 -25.05 -23.97 12.28
CA MET A 380 -23.87 -23.35 12.84
C MET A 380 -24.18 -21.96 13.37
N ARG A 381 -23.40 -21.49 14.36
CA ARG A 381 -23.49 -20.10 14.84
C ARG A 381 -23.22 -19.13 13.69
N SER A 382 -24.08 -18.14 13.50
CA SER A 382 -23.99 -17.17 12.39
C SER A 382 -23.90 -17.85 11.00
N ASN A 383 -24.49 -19.02 10.82
CA ASN A 383 -24.42 -19.92 9.67
C ASN A 383 -23.04 -20.57 9.41
N GLY A 384 -22.08 -20.43 10.29
CA GLY A 384 -20.76 -21.06 10.16
C GLY A 384 -19.72 -20.20 9.44
N PRO A 385 -18.64 -20.81 8.84
CA PRO A 385 -18.50 -22.25 8.53
C PRO A 385 -17.99 -23.14 9.66
N GLY A 386 -17.74 -22.59 10.85
CA GLY A 386 -17.20 -23.34 11.99
C GLY A 386 -18.20 -23.62 13.11
N ARG A 387 -17.81 -24.53 14.02
CA ARG A 387 -18.58 -24.88 15.22
C ARG A 387 -18.22 -24.04 16.43
N ALA A 388 -17.30 -23.09 16.32
CA ALA A 388 -16.95 -22.14 17.37
C ALA A 388 -18.14 -21.26 17.79
N GLY A 389 -18.12 -20.72 19.02
CA GLY A 389 -19.17 -19.84 19.53
C GLY A 389 -19.39 -18.56 18.70
N ASN A 390 -18.43 -18.14 17.90
CA ASN A 390 -18.52 -17.04 16.93
C ASN A 390 -18.74 -17.51 15.48
N GLY A 391 -18.75 -18.81 15.20
CA GLY A 391 -18.88 -19.38 13.85
C GLY A 391 -17.57 -19.50 13.07
N ASN A 392 -16.43 -19.11 13.64
CA ASN A 392 -15.12 -19.16 13.00
C ASN A 392 -14.52 -20.57 12.98
N ILE A 393 -13.47 -20.77 12.17
CA ILE A 393 -12.64 -21.98 12.11
C ILE A 393 -11.20 -21.64 12.46
N ALA A 394 -10.39 -22.69 12.82
CA ALA A 394 -8.94 -22.56 12.93
C ALA A 394 -8.28 -23.93 12.67
N LEU A 395 -7.98 -24.23 11.39
CA LEU A 395 -7.22 -25.42 11.02
C LEU A 395 -5.75 -25.19 11.36
N SER A 396 -5.28 -25.82 12.44
CA SER A 396 -3.95 -25.56 12.98
C SER A 396 -2.84 -26.33 12.26
N ASP A 397 -3.09 -27.53 11.79
CA ASP A 397 -2.06 -28.30 11.04
C ASP A 397 -2.76 -29.32 10.12
N ILE A 398 -2.17 -29.54 8.96
CA ILE A 398 -2.61 -30.58 8.03
C ILE A 398 -1.43 -31.41 7.57
N ARG A 399 -1.61 -32.74 7.55
CA ARG A 399 -0.63 -33.70 7.05
C ARG A 399 -1.32 -34.68 6.13
N VAL A 400 -0.63 -34.99 5.03
CA VAL A 400 -1.13 -35.92 3.99
C VAL A 400 -0.20 -37.10 3.89
N PHE A 401 -0.79 -38.29 3.79
CA PHE A 401 -0.07 -39.54 3.53
C PHE A 401 -0.75 -40.24 2.36
N ALA A 402 0.06 -40.97 1.58
CA ALA A 402 -0.43 -41.69 0.43
C ALA A 402 0.23 -43.06 0.31
N LYS A 403 -0.52 -44.05 -0.17
CA LYS A 403 -0.07 -45.41 -0.49
C LYS A 403 -0.83 -45.92 -1.70
N LYS A 404 -0.38 -47.05 -2.29
CA LYS A 404 -1.14 -47.78 -3.29
C LYS A 404 -2.41 -48.38 -2.64
N ILE A 405 -3.50 -48.41 -3.38
CA ILE A 405 -4.74 -49.07 -2.90
C ILE A 405 -4.43 -50.56 -2.60
N GLY A 406 -4.83 -51.01 -1.40
CA GLY A 406 -4.61 -52.37 -0.89
C GLY A 406 -3.29 -52.56 -0.12
N GLU A 407 -2.38 -51.56 -0.10
CA GLU A 407 -1.16 -51.62 0.69
C GLU A 407 -1.49 -51.42 2.19
N LYS A 408 -0.78 -52.17 3.07
CA LYS A 408 -0.97 -52.05 4.53
C LYS A 408 -0.25 -50.84 5.10
N GLY A 409 -0.77 -50.27 6.20
CA GLY A 409 -0.17 -49.13 6.93
C GLY A 409 -0.69 -47.79 6.44
N LYS A 410 -0.12 -46.69 6.99
CA LYS A 410 -0.56 -45.30 6.79
C LYS A 410 -0.14 -44.70 5.45
N GLY A 411 0.91 -45.25 4.84
CA GLY A 411 1.50 -44.72 3.62
C GLY A 411 2.66 -43.74 3.86
N LYS A 412 3.23 -43.24 2.75
CA LYS A 412 4.34 -42.27 2.79
C LYS A 412 3.81 -40.83 2.97
N PRO A 413 4.54 -39.99 3.71
CA PRO A 413 4.14 -38.59 3.85
C PRO A 413 4.27 -37.85 2.50
N VAL A 414 3.26 -37.02 2.20
CA VAL A 414 3.21 -36.14 1.03
C VAL A 414 3.53 -34.73 1.49
N LYS A 415 4.58 -34.12 0.94
CA LYS A 415 4.96 -32.74 1.25
C LYS A 415 4.01 -31.77 0.59
N LEU A 416 3.38 -30.89 1.39
CA LEU A 416 2.50 -29.82 0.95
C LEU A 416 3.29 -28.56 0.66
N VAL A 417 2.90 -27.85 -0.42
CA VAL A 417 3.49 -26.59 -0.88
C VAL A 417 2.38 -25.66 -1.40
N ASN A 418 2.72 -24.41 -1.64
CA ASN A 418 1.84 -23.39 -2.26
C ASN A 418 0.42 -23.34 -1.65
N PRO A 419 0.27 -23.23 -0.33
CA PRO A 419 -1.04 -23.14 0.29
C PRO A 419 -1.76 -21.85 -0.13
N ARG A 420 -3.02 -21.96 -0.56
CA ARG A 420 -3.86 -20.83 -0.99
C ARG A 420 -5.24 -20.94 -0.38
N ALA A 421 -5.83 -19.79 0.00
CA ALA A 421 -7.21 -19.71 0.47
C ALA A 421 -7.91 -18.50 -0.15
N ASP A 422 -9.24 -18.53 -0.23
CA ASP A 422 -10.05 -17.42 -0.72
C ASP A 422 -10.14 -16.28 0.30
N HIS A 423 -10.01 -16.59 1.58
CA HIS A 423 -9.92 -15.65 2.68
C HIS A 423 -9.09 -16.23 3.83
N GLN A 424 -8.40 -15.36 4.54
CA GLN A 424 -7.66 -15.68 5.78
C GLN A 424 -7.72 -14.50 6.73
N GLN A 425 -7.80 -14.78 8.02
CA GLN A 425 -8.00 -13.74 9.04
C GLN A 425 -6.84 -12.75 9.11
N ASN A 426 -5.61 -13.20 8.89
CA ASN A 426 -4.42 -12.36 8.76
C ASN A 426 -3.36 -13.06 7.90
N THR A 427 -2.24 -12.39 7.62
CA THR A 427 -1.13 -12.91 6.81
C THR A 427 0.00 -13.51 7.65
N THR A 428 -0.19 -13.65 8.96
CA THR A 428 0.82 -14.15 9.91
C THR A 428 0.36 -15.45 10.57
N SER A 429 -0.05 -15.41 11.82
CA SER A 429 -0.37 -16.59 12.63
C SER A 429 -1.69 -17.28 12.30
N LEU A 430 -2.65 -16.58 11.63
CA LEU A 430 -3.96 -17.12 11.26
C LEU A 430 -4.16 -17.11 9.74
N SER A 431 -3.10 -17.45 9.00
CA SER A 431 -3.05 -17.58 7.55
C SER A 431 -3.13 -19.03 7.11
N ILE A 432 -3.41 -19.25 5.82
CA ILE A 432 -3.39 -20.63 5.28
C ILE A 432 -1.97 -21.24 5.31
N ALA A 433 -0.92 -20.44 5.16
CA ALA A 433 0.46 -20.90 5.26
C ALA A 433 0.79 -21.44 6.65
N SER A 434 0.14 -20.92 7.67
CA SER A 434 0.32 -21.34 9.06
C SER A 434 -0.28 -22.72 9.37
N SER A 435 -1.12 -23.28 8.49
CA SER A 435 -1.61 -24.64 8.66
C SER A 435 -0.64 -25.74 8.21
N ILE A 436 0.56 -25.37 7.72
CA ILE A 436 1.64 -26.31 7.36
C ILE A 436 2.99 -25.93 7.97
N ASP A 437 3.02 -25.02 8.95
CA ASP A 437 4.23 -24.53 9.61
C ASP A 437 4.72 -25.41 10.78
N LYS A 438 3.94 -26.46 11.12
CA LYS A 438 4.17 -27.42 12.22
C LYS A 438 3.89 -26.87 13.63
N ASP A 439 3.52 -25.61 13.82
CA ASP A 439 3.05 -25.10 15.10
C ASP A 439 1.55 -25.39 15.27
N LYS A 440 1.21 -26.43 15.99
CA LYS A 440 -0.15 -26.94 16.09
C LYS A 440 -1.04 -26.18 17.09
N ARG A 441 -0.48 -25.29 17.92
CA ARG A 441 -1.21 -24.69 19.04
C ARG A 441 -1.33 -23.18 18.99
N LYS A 442 -0.53 -22.51 18.19
CA LYS A 442 -0.50 -21.03 18.12
C LYS A 442 -0.91 -20.49 16.77
N THR A 443 -0.82 -21.29 15.73
CA THR A 443 -1.00 -20.87 14.35
C THR A 443 -2.01 -21.76 13.62
N GLY A 444 -2.61 -21.25 12.53
CA GLY A 444 -3.58 -22.01 11.73
C GLY A 444 -4.36 -21.14 10.75
N TRP A 445 -5.15 -21.75 9.90
CA TRP A 445 -6.03 -21.03 8.97
C TRP A 445 -7.36 -20.70 9.64
N ALA A 446 -7.68 -19.41 9.75
CA ALA A 446 -8.92 -18.89 10.29
C ALA A 446 -9.58 -17.89 9.32
N VAL A 447 -10.90 -17.67 9.46
CA VAL A 447 -11.74 -16.90 8.51
C VAL A 447 -12.56 -15.80 9.17
N ASP A 448 -12.16 -15.33 10.35
CA ASP A 448 -12.82 -14.21 11.02
C ASP A 448 -12.88 -12.97 10.09
N GLY A 449 -13.92 -12.17 10.25
CA GLY A 449 -14.25 -11.07 9.33
C GLY A 449 -15.12 -11.49 8.13
N GLN A 450 -15.24 -12.81 7.82
CA GLN A 450 -16.13 -13.32 6.76
C GLN A 450 -16.97 -14.53 7.21
N ILE A 451 -17.41 -14.53 8.45
CA ILE A 451 -18.32 -15.54 9.00
C ILE A 451 -19.64 -15.56 8.22
N GLY A 452 -20.25 -16.74 8.06
CA GLY A 452 -21.49 -16.91 7.29
C GLY A 452 -21.31 -17.03 5.78
N LYS A 453 -20.06 -17.17 5.31
CA LYS A 453 -19.73 -17.47 3.92
C LYS A 453 -19.00 -18.79 3.79
N ASP A 454 -19.12 -19.41 2.62
CA ASP A 454 -18.33 -20.58 2.26
C ASP A 454 -16.88 -20.17 1.97
N HIS A 455 -15.93 -20.93 2.52
CA HIS A 455 -14.51 -20.72 2.33
C HIS A 455 -13.84 -21.95 1.73
N VAL A 456 -12.73 -21.73 1.03
CA VAL A 456 -11.98 -22.78 0.36
C VAL A 456 -10.48 -22.58 0.52
N CYS A 457 -9.76 -23.68 0.73
CA CYS A 457 -8.31 -23.69 0.67
C CYS A 457 -7.78 -24.84 -0.19
N VAL A 458 -6.57 -24.66 -0.72
CA VAL A 458 -5.89 -25.60 -1.60
C VAL A 458 -4.44 -25.75 -1.13
N PHE A 459 -3.99 -27.01 -1.13
CA PHE A 459 -2.60 -27.39 -0.89
C PHE A 459 -2.10 -28.19 -2.10
N GLU A 460 -1.03 -27.73 -2.71
CA GLU A 460 -0.36 -28.46 -3.79
C GLU A 460 0.62 -29.48 -3.20
N PHE A 461 0.82 -30.57 -3.89
CA PHE A 461 1.82 -31.57 -3.53
C PHE A 461 3.15 -31.21 -4.19
N ALA A 462 4.24 -31.23 -3.42
CA ALA A 462 5.58 -30.95 -3.97
C ALA A 462 5.93 -31.87 -5.14
N GLU A 463 5.48 -33.12 -5.08
CA GLU A 463 5.56 -34.09 -6.15
C GLU A 463 4.21 -34.76 -6.34
N PRO A 464 3.78 -35.01 -7.58
CA PRO A 464 2.54 -35.72 -7.84
C PRO A 464 2.58 -37.15 -7.24
N VAL A 465 1.49 -37.54 -6.60
CA VAL A 465 1.30 -38.94 -6.15
C VAL A 465 0.70 -39.73 -7.30
N ALA A 466 1.43 -40.68 -7.81
CA ALA A 466 1.00 -41.55 -8.89
C ALA A 466 1.26 -43.02 -8.50
N ASN A 467 0.19 -43.82 -8.43
CA ASN A 467 0.26 -45.25 -8.19
C ASN A 467 -0.62 -45.98 -9.23
N GLU A 468 -0.08 -47.00 -9.81
CA GLU A 468 -0.82 -47.88 -10.73
C GLU A 468 -2.01 -48.52 -10.00
N GLY A 469 -3.23 -48.32 -10.54
CA GLY A 469 -4.48 -48.80 -9.92
C GLY A 469 -5.04 -47.83 -8.88
N GLY A 470 -4.46 -46.61 -8.72
CA GLY A 470 -4.94 -45.56 -7.83
C GLY A 470 -4.21 -45.51 -6.49
N SER A 471 -4.54 -44.45 -5.73
CA SER A 471 -3.93 -44.13 -4.44
C SER A 471 -4.96 -44.07 -3.32
N GLU A 472 -4.58 -44.57 -2.14
CA GLU A 472 -5.33 -44.35 -0.91
C GLU A 472 -4.64 -43.26 -0.10
N PHE A 473 -5.38 -42.17 0.19
CA PHE A 473 -4.91 -41.03 0.96
C PHE A 473 -5.40 -41.08 2.38
N THR A 474 -4.57 -40.59 3.30
CA THR A 474 -4.95 -40.27 4.67
C THR A 474 -4.64 -38.81 4.94
N PHE A 475 -5.65 -38.00 5.25
CA PHE A 475 -5.52 -36.60 5.64
C PHE A 475 -5.71 -36.52 7.15
N GLU A 476 -4.72 -35.97 7.86
CA GLU A 476 -4.84 -35.65 9.29
C GLU A 476 -4.96 -34.14 9.45
N LEU A 477 -6.03 -33.69 10.08
CA LEU A 477 -6.32 -32.30 10.33
C LEU A 477 -6.37 -32.07 11.84
N ASP A 478 -5.56 -31.15 12.35
CA ASP A 478 -5.52 -30.77 13.75
C ASP A 478 -6.24 -29.41 13.95
N TYR A 479 -7.08 -29.31 14.98
CA TYR A 479 -7.82 -28.11 15.37
C TYR A 479 -7.52 -27.81 16.85
N PHE A 480 -6.31 -27.27 17.12
CA PHE A 480 -5.81 -27.03 18.46
C PHE A 480 -5.62 -25.54 18.77
N VAL A 481 -5.98 -24.67 17.84
CA VAL A 481 -6.00 -23.22 18.02
C VAL A 481 -7.39 -22.77 18.41
N ASN A 482 -7.48 -22.06 19.54
CA ASN A 482 -8.71 -21.64 20.18
C ASN A 482 -9.63 -22.81 20.61
N THR A 483 -10.86 -22.50 21.02
CA THR A 483 -11.80 -23.50 21.54
C THR A 483 -12.83 -23.85 20.49
N SER A 484 -12.92 -25.14 20.12
CA SER A 484 -13.96 -25.69 19.23
C SER A 484 -14.01 -25.05 17.83
N HIS A 485 -12.87 -24.55 17.32
CA HIS A 485 -12.79 -23.87 16.03
C HIS A 485 -12.67 -24.86 14.86
N VAL A 486 -13.47 -25.91 14.86
CA VAL A 486 -13.50 -26.93 13.81
C VAL A 486 -14.40 -26.50 12.64
N ILE A 487 -14.11 -26.96 11.42
CA ILE A 487 -15.00 -26.77 10.26
C ILE A 487 -16.32 -27.54 10.53
N GLY A 488 -17.43 -26.86 10.37
CA GLY A 488 -18.76 -27.45 10.65
C GLY A 488 -19.32 -28.29 9.52
N ARG A 489 -18.93 -27.98 8.28
CA ARG A 489 -19.34 -28.72 7.08
C ARG A 489 -18.20 -28.79 6.06
N PRO A 490 -17.23 -29.71 6.23
CA PRO A 490 -16.15 -29.91 5.29
C PRO A 490 -16.58 -30.64 4.04
N ARG A 491 -15.94 -30.32 2.89
CA ARG A 491 -15.93 -31.12 1.66
C ARG A 491 -14.49 -31.23 1.17
N PHE A 492 -14.11 -32.43 0.73
CA PHE A 492 -12.74 -32.74 0.29
C PHE A 492 -12.74 -33.04 -1.20
N SER A 493 -11.75 -32.52 -1.92
CA SER A 493 -11.58 -32.80 -3.34
C SER A 493 -10.09 -32.89 -3.68
N VAL A 494 -9.74 -33.64 -4.70
CA VAL A 494 -8.37 -33.76 -5.22
C VAL A 494 -8.31 -33.37 -6.68
N SER A 495 -7.11 -33.02 -7.14
CA SER A 495 -6.87 -32.65 -8.53
C SER A 495 -5.71 -33.44 -9.13
N SER A 496 -5.78 -33.70 -10.42
CA SER A 496 -4.66 -34.24 -11.23
C SER A 496 -3.92 -33.14 -12.00
N GLN A 497 -4.37 -31.89 -11.90
CA GLN A 497 -3.82 -30.75 -12.63
C GLN A 497 -2.70 -30.07 -11.83
N LEU A 498 -1.72 -29.50 -12.52
CA LEU A 498 -0.72 -28.63 -11.91
C LEU A 498 -1.37 -27.26 -11.63
N ALA A 499 -1.12 -26.71 -10.43
CA ALA A 499 -1.66 -25.42 -9.98
C ALA A 499 -3.19 -25.28 -10.19
N PRO A 500 -4.02 -26.21 -9.67
CA PRO A 500 -5.47 -26.15 -9.89
C PRO A 500 -6.07 -24.89 -9.26
N PRO A 501 -7.18 -24.36 -9.81
CA PRO A 501 -7.78 -23.13 -9.31
C PRO A 501 -8.37 -23.32 -7.91
N LEU A 502 -8.43 -22.22 -7.16
CA LEU A 502 -9.00 -22.22 -5.83
C LEU A 502 -10.52 -22.53 -5.86
N LYS A 503 -11.27 -21.88 -6.76
CA LYS A 503 -12.72 -22.09 -6.97
C LYS A 503 -12.97 -22.76 -8.33
N ALA A 504 -13.98 -23.62 -8.37
CA ALA A 504 -14.32 -24.38 -9.59
C ALA A 504 -14.73 -23.49 -10.78
N GLU A 505 -15.33 -22.34 -10.50
CA GLU A 505 -15.86 -21.42 -11.53
C GLU A 505 -14.79 -20.82 -12.46
N GLY A 506 -13.60 -20.50 -11.96
CA GLY A 506 -12.53 -19.97 -12.80
C GLY A 506 -11.96 -20.98 -13.80
N GLN A 507 -12.09 -22.27 -13.53
CA GLN A 507 -11.60 -23.31 -14.39
C GLN A 507 -12.65 -23.80 -15.37
N SER A 508 -13.95 -23.68 -15.06
CA SER A 508 -14.99 -23.96 -16.02
C SER A 508 -14.86 -23.06 -17.25
N GLN A 509 -14.39 -21.81 -17.10
CA GLN A 509 -14.16 -20.91 -18.22
C GLN A 509 -12.95 -21.29 -19.07
N VAL A 510 -11.81 -21.64 -18.44
CA VAL A 510 -10.62 -22.14 -19.18
C VAL A 510 -10.94 -23.45 -19.89
N MET A 511 -11.62 -24.36 -19.20
CA MET A 511 -11.98 -25.67 -19.75
C MET A 511 -13.07 -25.57 -20.81
N ALA A 512 -14.07 -24.71 -20.64
CA ALA A 512 -15.09 -24.44 -21.62
C ALA A 512 -14.47 -23.83 -22.90
N ALA A 513 -13.53 -22.90 -22.75
CA ALA A 513 -12.82 -22.30 -23.86
C ALA A 513 -11.90 -23.31 -24.59
N LEU A 514 -11.17 -24.16 -23.84
CA LEU A 514 -10.38 -25.25 -24.43
C LEU A 514 -11.28 -26.26 -25.18
N PHE A 515 -12.37 -26.70 -24.57
CA PHE A 515 -13.34 -27.60 -25.21
C PHE A 515 -13.90 -27.00 -26.49
N LYS A 516 -14.26 -25.70 -26.47
CA LYS A 516 -14.73 -24.96 -27.63
C LYS A 516 -13.68 -24.93 -28.74
N ALA A 517 -12.40 -24.66 -28.37
CA ALA A 517 -11.29 -24.61 -29.32
C ALA A 517 -10.98 -25.97 -29.96
N VAL A 518 -11.16 -27.08 -29.23
CA VAL A 518 -10.77 -28.41 -29.69
C VAL A 518 -11.92 -29.21 -30.32
N SER A 519 -13.17 -28.99 -29.87
CA SER A 519 -14.30 -29.89 -30.16
C SER A 519 -15.43 -29.28 -30.99
N GLN A 520 -15.42 -27.97 -31.24
CA GLN A 520 -16.50 -27.30 -31.99
C GLN A 520 -16.10 -26.97 -33.45
N PRO A 521 -17.07 -26.95 -34.39
CA PRO A 521 -16.82 -26.44 -35.73
C PRO A 521 -16.32 -25.00 -35.70
N GLY A 522 -15.20 -24.72 -36.34
CA GLY A 522 -14.50 -23.42 -36.29
C GLY A 522 -13.28 -23.40 -35.37
N GLY A 523 -13.13 -24.40 -34.50
CA GLY A 523 -11.90 -24.59 -33.71
C GLY A 523 -11.50 -23.34 -32.92
N VAL A 524 -10.23 -22.97 -33.00
CA VAL A 524 -9.65 -21.78 -32.32
C VAL A 524 -10.27 -20.47 -32.79
N GLU A 525 -10.77 -20.39 -34.02
CA GLU A 525 -11.40 -19.19 -34.58
C GLU A 525 -12.78 -18.91 -33.97
N ALA A 526 -13.41 -19.91 -33.38
CA ALA A 526 -14.69 -19.77 -32.68
C ALA A 526 -14.57 -19.11 -31.28
N LEU A 527 -13.33 -18.92 -30.76
CA LEU A 527 -13.10 -18.28 -29.47
C LEU A 527 -13.26 -16.76 -29.57
N ASP A 528 -14.01 -16.18 -28.64
CA ASP A 528 -14.06 -14.73 -28.48
C ASP A 528 -12.79 -14.21 -27.76
N GLU A 529 -12.62 -12.86 -27.72
CA GLU A 529 -11.43 -12.24 -27.13
C GLU A 529 -11.28 -12.53 -25.63
N LYS A 530 -12.37 -12.64 -24.90
CA LYS A 530 -12.39 -12.95 -23.46
C LYS A 530 -11.96 -14.41 -23.23
N GLU A 531 -12.42 -15.33 -24.03
CA GLU A 531 -12.03 -16.74 -24.01
C GLU A 531 -10.55 -16.90 -24.35
N ARG A 532 -10.06 -16.21 -25.39
CA ARG A 532 -8.64 -16.18 -25.77
C ARG A 532 -7.77 -15.58 -24.66
N ALA A 533 -8.19 -14.49 -24.05
CA ALA A 533 -7.46 -13.86 -22.93
C ALA A 533 -7.39 -14.81 -21.72
N THR A 534 -8.48 -15.51 -21.41
CA THR A 534 -8.56 -16.51 -20.34
C THR A 534 -7.57 -17.67 -20.58
N LEU A 535 -7.55 -18.21 -21.81
CA LEU A 535 -6.61 -19.28 -22.20
C LEU A 535 -5.16 -18.80 -22.22
N ARG A 536 -4.90 -17.58 -22.70
CA ARG A 536 -3.56 -16.97 -22.68
C ARG A 536 -3.03 -16.81 -21.26
N GLY A 537 -3.89 -16.40 -20.32
CA GLY A 537 -3.55 -16.33 -18.90
C GLY A 537 -3.17 -17.69 -18.32
N ALA A 538 -3.91 -18.75 -18.66
CA ALA A 538 -3.61 -20.12 -18.25
C ALA A 538 -2.32 -20.63 -18.90
N TYR A 539 -2.15 -20.40 -20.23
CA TYR A 539 -0.95 -20.82 -20.97
C TYR A 539 0.32 -20.16 -20.42
N ARG A 540 0.27 -18.87 -20.09
CA ARG A 540 1.38 -18.14 -19.47
C ARG A 540 1.96 -18.92 -18.28
N GLY A 541 1.08 -19.46 -17.42
CA GLY A 541 1.47 -20.22 -16.24
C GLY A 541 2.16 -21.57 -16.53
N ILE A 542 2.07 -22.08 -17.76
CA ILE A 542 2.69 -23.37 -18.15
C ILE A 542 3.84 -23.21 -19.15
N ASP A 543 3.98 -22.06 -19.82
CA ASP A 543 5.05 -21.82 -20.79
C ASP A 543 6.43 -21.93 -20.12
N PRO A 544 7.33 -22.80 -20.63
CA PRO A 544 8.63 -23.04 -20.00
C PRO A 544 9.51 -21.78 -19.96
N LYS A 545 9.47 -20.95 -21.02
CA LYS A 545 10.32 -19.75 -21.10
C LYS A 545 9.82 -18.64 -20.17
N TRP A 546 8.51 -18.47 -20.07
CA TRP A 546 7.95 -17.54 -19.10
C TRP A 546 8.28 -17.95 -17.66
N LYS A 547 8.21 -19.25 -17.35
CA LYS A 547 8.63 -19.79 -16.05
C LYS A 547 10.10 -19.55 -15.76
N GLU A 548 10.98 -19.79 -16.74
CA GLU A 548 12.42 -19.53 -16.63
C GLU A 548 12.69 -18.06 -16.28
N LEU A 549 12.09 -17.13 -17.04
CA LEU A 549 12.24 -15.68 -16.81
C LEU A 549 11.71 -15.26 -15.43
N SER A 550 10.54 -15.77 -15.06
CA SER A 550 9.93 -15.47 -13.75
C SER A 550 10.74 -16.06 -12.59
N THR A 551 11.28 -17.27 -12.76
CA THR A 551 12.17 -17.90 -11.78
C THR A 551 13.49 -17.13 -11.66
N GLY A 552 14.02 -16.60 -12.77
CA GLY A 552 15.20 -15.73 -12.79
C GLY A 552 14.99 -14.47 -11.97
N ILE A 553 13.84 -13.82 -12.13
CA ILE A 553 13.45 -12.65 -11.33
C ILE A 553 13.35 -13.01 -9.84
N ALA A 554 12.65 -14.11 -9.51
CA ALA A 554 12.50 -14.56 -8.12
C ALA A 554 13.85 -14.91 -7.47
N ALA A 555 14.75 -15.55 -8.23
CA ALA A 555 16.10 -15.85 -7.77
C ALA A 555 16.96 -14.59 -7.57
N HIS A 556 16.76 -13.56 -8.40
CA HIS A 556 17.42 -12.27 -8.23
C HIS A 556 16.87 -11.53 -7.02
N GLU A 557 15.56 -11.52 -6.82
CA GLU A 557 14.90 -10.96 -5.62
C GLU A 557 15.41 -11.63 -4.33
N GLY A 558 15.61 -12.95 -4.34
CA GLY A 558 16.20 -13.69 -3.21
C GLY A 558 17.64 -13.28 -2.86
N ARG A 559 18.35 -12.58 -3.77
CA ARG A 559 19.70 -12.04 -3.56
C ARG A 559 19.73 -10.54 -3.26
N LYS A 560 18.57 -9.95 -2.91
CA LYS A 560 18.47 -8.53 -2.55
C LYS A 560 19.49 -8.21 -1.44
N PRO A 561 20.36 -7.20 -1.62
CA PRO A 561 21.32 -6.80 -0.61
C PRO A 561 20.63 -6.49 0.70
N GLN A 562 21.15 -7.02 1.81
CA GLN A 562 20.63 -6.73 3.14
C GLN A 562 21.10 -5.33 3.56
N LEU A 563 20.17 -4.40 3.71
CA LEU A 563 20.43 -3.07 4.22
C LEU A 563 20.19 -3.03 5.73
N LYS A 564 20.87 -2.10 6.40
CA LYS A 564 20.58 -1.82 7.80
C LYS A 564 19.15 -1.34 7.93
N LYS A 565 18.39 -1.94 8.84
CA LYS A 565 17.06 -1.43 9.23
C LYS A 565 17.22 -0.38 10.31
N VAL A 566 16.54 0.74 10.15
CA VAL A 566 16.41 1.78 11.16
C VAL A 566 14.94 2.08 11.37
N LYS A 567 14.57 2.44 12.59
CA LYS A 567 13.24 2.96 12.86
C LYS A 567 13.14 4.38 12.33
N MET A 568 12.06 4.68 11.65
CA MET A 568 11.80 5.98 11.04
C MET A 568 10.37 6.40 11.34
N MET A 569 10.19 7.66 11.73
CA MET A 569 8.87 8.25 11.84
C MET A 569 8.39 8.62 10.43
N VAL A 570 7.24 8.12 10.06
CA VAL A 570 6.57 8.37 8.78
C VAL A 570 5.12 8.78 9.01
N SER A 571 4.55 9.53 8.08
CA SER A 571 3.12 9.79 8.04
C SER A 571 2.55 9.14 6.80
N SER A 572 1.61 8.21 6.96
CA SER A 572 1.12 7.37 5.88
C SER A 572 -0.23 6.74 6.21
N GLU A 573 -0.90 6.18 5.21
CA GLU A 573 -2.02 5.26 5.39
C GLU A 573 -1.53 3.81 5.59
N GLY A 574 -2.30 3.03 6.35
CA GLY A 574 -2.08 1.58 6.46
C GLY A 574 -0.98 1.11 7.41
N TYR A 575 -0.19 1.99 8.00
CA TYR A 575 0.73 1.65 9.09
C TYR A 575 0.03 1.70 10.46
N LYS A 576 0.64 1.08 11.46
CA LYS A 576 0.12 1.15 12.82
C LYS A 576 0.45 2.51 13.42
N PRO A 577 -0.52 3.21 14.04
CA PRO A 577 -0.24 4.45 14.72
C PRO A 577 0.78 4.25 15.84
N ILE A 578 1.56 5.30 16.13
CA ILE A 578 2.45 5.31 17.30
C ILE A 578 1.58 5.06 18.53
N LYS A 579 1.96 4.07 19.33
CA LYS A 579 1.28 3.85 20.61
C LYS A 579 1.49 5.05 21.51
N HIS A 580 0.42 5.71 21.85
CA HIS A 580 0.43 6.67 22.95
C HIS A 580 0.59 5.89 24.27
N HIS A 581 1.35 6.41 25.20
CA HIS A 581 1.42 5.87 26.55
C HIS A 581 0.10 6.16 27.29
N ALA A 582 -0.98 5.50 26.87
CA ALA A 582 -2.09 5.24 27.75
C ALA A 582 -1.93 3.79 28.19
N ASP A 583 -1.87 3.54 29.45
CA ASP A 583 -1.60 2.29 30.18
C ASP A 583 -2.06 1.00 29.50
#